data_7f57ed773b0338ca5f48d0cdb0678398
#
_entry.id   7f57ed773b0338ca5f48d0cdb0678398
#
_cell.length_a   1.000
_cell.length_b   1.000
_cell.length_c   1.000
_cell.angle_alpha   90.00
_cell.angle_beta   90.00
_cell.angle_gamma   90.00
#
_symmetry.space_group_name_H-M   'P 1'
#
loop_
_entity.id
_entity.type
_entity.pdbx_description
1 polymer ?
#
loop_
_entity_poly.entity_id
_entity_poly.type
_entity_poly.pdbx_seq_one_letter_code
_entity_poly.pdbx_strand_id
1 'polypeptide(L)'
;MKKNIILIGFMGVGKGTTARAFAKKYGVYNIDTDDLIESKENKEVKKIFKKYGEKYFRECEQQTANWIEHNVKDTLISCGGGFYKVKNLKKLGTVVLLDASFEWI
;
A
#
# COMPACT_ATOMS: atom_id res chain seq x y z
N MET A 1 11.82 -1.81 -14.03
CA MET A 1 11.75 -0.68 -13.08
C MET A 1 12.55 -1.06 -11.84
N LYS A 2 13.43 -0.18 -11.40
CA LYS A 2 14.34 -0.50 -10.29
C LYS A 2 13.82 -0.12 -8.92
N LYS A 3 12.86 0.79 -8.88
CA LYS A 3 12.23 1.24 -7.63
C LYS A 3 10.78 0.80 -7.61
N ASN A 4 10.28 0.56 -6.41
CA ASN A 4 8.86 0.34 -6.25
C ASN A 4 8.08 1.61 -6.61
N ILE A 5 6.85 1.44 -7.04
CA ILE A 5 5.89 2.55 -7.17
C ILE A 5 4.91 2.43 -6.01
N ILE A 6 4.78 3.49 -5.24
CA ILE A 6 3.94 3.53 -4.04
C ILE A 6 2.70 4.36 -4.34
N LEU A 7 1.56 3.69 -4.49
CA LEU A 7 0.29 4.39 -4.74
C LEU A 7 -0.40 4.71 -3.42
N ILE A 8 -0.57 5.99 -3.17
CA ILE A 8 -1.36 6.47 -2.02
C ILE A 8 -2.56 7.27 -2.56
N GLY A 9 -3.59 7.42 -1.75
CA GLY A 9 -4.78 8.17 -2.14
C GLY A 9 -5.95 7.90 -1.25
N PHE A 10 -7.04 8.60 -1.51
CA PHE A 10 -8.26 8.47 -0.73
C PHE A 10 -9.04 7.22 -1.13
N MET A 11 -9.81 6.69 -0.18
CA MET A 11 -10.73 5.60 -0.45
C MET A 11 -11.70 5.99 -1.57
N GLY A 12 -12.00 5.03 -2.44
CA GLY A 12 -12.98 5.25 -3.51
C GLY A 12 -12.45 5.87 -4.78
N VAL A 13 -11.16 6.16 -4.88
CA VAL A 13 -10.59 6.72 -6.12
C VAL A 13 -10.08 5.65 -7.10
N GLY A 14 -10.43 4.38 -6.86
CA GLY A 14 -10.09 3.30 -7.78
C GLY A 14 -8.65 2.83 -7.75
N LYS A 15 -7.99 2.93 -6.59
CA LYS A 15 -6.59 2.49 -6.45
C LYS A 15 -6.37 1.04 -6.88
N GLY A 16 -7.25 0.14 -6.47
CA GLY A 16 -7.11 -1.28 -6.82
C GLY A 16 -7.17 -1.53 -8.31
N THR A 17 -8.14 -0.91 -8.99
CA THR A 17 -8.29 -1.04 -10.44
C THR A 17 -7.09 -0.43 -11.17
N THR A 18 -6.67 0.76 -10.76
CA THR A 18 -5.52 1.44 -11.34
C THR A 18 -4.24 0.65 -11.15
N ALA A 19 -4.04 0.10 -9.95
CA ALA A 19 -2.87 -0.71 -9.64
C ALA A 19 -2.78 -1.95 -10.54
N ARG A 20 -3.89 -2.64 -10.73
CA ARG A 20 -3.93 -3.83 -11.57
C ARG A 20 -3.65 -3.49 -13.04
N ALA A 21 -4.22 -2.38 -13.53
CA ALA A 21 -4.00 -1.94 -14.91
C ALA A 21 -2.53 -1.58 -15.12
N PHE A 22 -1.92 -0.87 -14.19
CA PHE A 22 -0.51 -0.51 -14.23
C PHE A 22 0.38 -1.76 -14.23
N ALA A 23 0.10 -2.68 -13.31
CA ALA A 23 0.89 -3.89 -13.18
C ALA A 23 0.88 -4.70 -14.48
N LYS A 24 -0.28 -4.84 -15.10
CA LYS A 24 -0.43 -5.54 -16.37
C LYS A 24 0.34 -4.83 -17.49
N LYS A 25 0.21 -3.51 -17.57
CA LYS A 25 0.84 -2.72 -18.64
C LYS A 25 2.36 -2.81 -18.59
N TYR A 26 2.94 -2.74 -17.41
CA TYR A 26 4.39 -2.68 -17.24
C TYR A 26 5.02 -4.01 -16.83
N GLY A 27 4.22 -5.07 -16.72
CA GLY A 27 4.75 -6.39 -16.41
C GLY A 27 5.32 -6.54 -15.02
N VAL A 28 4.79 -5.81 -14.05
CA VAL A 28 5.25 -5.87 -12.65
C VAL A 28 4.18 -6.49 -11.77
N TYR A 29 4.59 -6.99 -10.61
CA TYR A 29 3.65 -7.48 -9.63
C TYR A 29 3.04 -6.34 -8.83
N ASN A 30 1.88 -6.59 -8.26
CA ASN A 30 1.14 -5.64 -7.45
C ASN A 30 0.85 -6.26 -6.09
N ILE A 31 1.18 -5.54 -5.02
CA ILE A 31 0.82 -5.96 -3.66
C ILE A 31 0.05 -4.81 -2.99
N ASP A 32 -0.75 -5.18 -1.99
CA ASP A 32 -1.58 -4.24 -1.25
C ASP A 32 -1.21 -4.31 0.23
N THR A 33 -0.99 -3.15 0.86
CA THR A 33 -0.52 -3.12 2.24
C THR A 33 -1.55 -3.65 3.23
N ASP A 34 -2.84 -3.42 3.00
CA ASP A 34 -3.88 -3.97 3.88
C ASP A 34 -3.91 -5.49 3.79
N ASP A 35 -3.77 -6.03 2.58
CA ASP A 35 -3.70 -7.48 2.39
C ASP A 35 -2.50 -8.09 3.11
N LEU A 36 -1.36 -7.42 3.07
CA LEU A 36 -0.16 -7.88 3.78
C LEU A 36 -0.39 -7.92 5.28
N ILE A 37 -1.04 -6.89 5.82
CA ILE A 37 -1.34 -6.83 7.25
C ILE A 37 -2.33 -7.93 7.63
N GLU A 38 -3.40 -8.09 6.84
CA GLU A 38 -4.40 -9.12 7.10
C GLU A 38 -3.78 -10.52 7.07
N SER A 39 -2.90 -10.76 6.13
CA SER A 39 -2.20 -12.04 6.02
C SER A 39 -1.32 -12.30 7.24
N LYS A 40 -0.56 -11.30 7.68
CA LYS A 40 0.32 -11.44 8.82
C LYS A 40 -0.44 -11.63 10.14
N GLU A 41 -1.51 -10.85 10.33
CA GLU A 41 -2.32 -10.87 11.55
C GLU A 41 -3.36 -12.00 11.55
N ASN A 42 -3.57 -12.62 10.40
CA ASN A 42 -4.63 -13.63 10.20
C ASN A 42 -5.99 -13.09 10.63
N LYS A 43 -6.29 -11.85 10.21
CA LYS A 43 -7.50 -11.16 10.64
C LYS A 43 -7.78 -9.99 9.70
N GLU A 44 -9.04 -9.76 9.37
CA GLU A 44 -9.44 -8.62 8.56
C GLU A 44 -9.12 -7.29 9.25
N VAL A 45 -8.78 -6.27 8.46
CA VAL A 45 -8.45 -4.94 8.97
C VAL A 45 -9.54 -4.42 9.91
N LYS A 46 -10.80 -4.55 9.51
CA LYS A 46 -11.94 -4.12 10.32
C LYS A 46 -11.93 -4.74 11.72
N LYS A 47 -11.60 -6.03 11.80
CA LYS A 47 -11.54 -6.76 13.06
C LYS A 47 -10.32 -6.37 13.88
N ILE A 48 -9.22 -6.05 13.22
CA ILE A 48 -8.01 -5.56 13.90
C ILE A 48 -8.32 -4.23 14.61
N PHE A 49 -8.95 -3.30 13.91
CA PHE A 49 -9.36 -2.03 14.50
C PHE A 49 -10.30 -2.24 15.70
N LYS A 50 -11.28 -3.10 15.53
CA LYS A 50 -12.28 -3.34 16.58
C LYS A 50 -11.65 -3.94 17.82
N LYS A 51 -10.71 -4.89 17.65
CA LYS A 51 -10.11 -5.62 18.78
C LYS A 51 -8.97 -4.85 19.44
N TYR A 52 -8.10 -4.24 18.64
CA TYR A 52 -6.85 -3.67 19.14
C TYR A 52 -6.77 -2.13 19.02
N GLY A 53 -7.61 -1.52 18.20
CA GLY A 53 -7.66 -0.08 18.03
C GLY A 53 -6.72 0.46 16.95
N GLU A 54 -6.83 1.78 16.72
CA GLU A 54 -6.10 2.45 15.65
C GLU A 54 -4.58 2.42 15.88
N LYS A 55 -4.14 2.66 17.10
CA LYS A 55 -2.72 2.70 17.41
C LYS A 55 -2.02 1.39 17.02
N TYR A 56 -2.64 0.27 17.36
CA TYR A 56 -2.12 -1.05 17.00
C TYR A 56 -2.02 -1.20 15.49
N PHE A 57 -3.07 -0.80 14.76
CA PHE A 57 -3.07 -0.90 13.31
C PHE A 57 -1.96 -0.03 12.69
N ARG A 58 -1.73 1.19 13.23
CA ARG A 58 -0.65 2.05 12.74
C ARG A 58 0.72 1.41 12.96
N GLU A 59 0.89 0.67 14.05
CA GLU A 59 2.10 -0.11 14.28
C GLU A 59 2.25 -1.22 13.25
N CYS A 60 1.15 -1.89 12.90
CA CYS A 60 1.16 -2.89 11.83
C CYS A 60 1.58 -2.28 10.50
N GLU A 61 1.10 -1.09 10.19
CA GLU A 61 1.49 -0.39 8.97
C GLU A 61 2.98 -0.06 8.96
N GLN A 62 3.50 0.42 10.07
CA GLN A 62 4.93 0.74 10.18
C GLN A 62 5.80 -0.51 10.03
N GLN A 63 5.41 -1.62 10.65
CA GLN A 63 6.12 -2.89 10.48
C GLN A 63 6.09 -3.36 9.03
N THR A 64 4.95 -3.20 8.37
CA THR A 64 4.81 -3.56 6.96
C THR A 64 5.71 -2.69 6.09
N ALA A 65 5.77 -1.39 6.36
CA ALA A 65 6.66 -0.49 5.65
C ALA A 65 8.12 -0.89 5.82
N ASN A 66 8.52 -1.25 7.03
CA ASN A 66 9.89 -1.70 7.30
C ASN A 66 10.22 -2.96 6.52
N TRP A 67 9.29 -3.90 6.47
CA TRP A 67 9.48 -5.13 5.70
C TRP A 67 9.61 -4.84 4.21
N ILE A 68 8.76 -3.97 3.67
CA ILE A 68 8.81 -3.58 2.26
C ILE A 68 10.17 -2.95 1.94
N GLU A 69 10.63 -2.05 2.78
CA GLU A 69 11.90 -1.35 2.54
C GLU A 69 13.06 -2.32 2.34
N HIS A 70 13.08 -3.42 3.09
CA HIS A 70 14.21 -4.35 3.09
C HIS A 70 14.02 -5.55 2.19
N ASN A 71 12.81 -5.81 1.71
CA ASN A 71 12.52 -7.09 1.04
C ASN A 71 11.82 -6.96 -0.31
N VAL A 72 11.29 -5.80 -0.68
CA VAL A 72 10.46 -5.65 -1.88
C VAL A 72 11.12 -4.71 -2.87
N LYS A 73 11.21 -5.15 -4.13
CA LYS A 73 11.80 -4.38 -5.24
C LYS A 73 10.95 -4.56 -6.49
N ASP A 74 11.00 -3.54 -7.36
CA ASP A 74 10.39 -3.60 -8.69
C ASP A 74 8.92 -3.97 -8.66
N THR A 75 8.20 -3.47 -7.67
CA THR A 75 6.82 -3.85 -7.38
C THR A 75 5.96 -2.61 -7.28
N LEU A 76 4.71 -2.74 -7.71
CA LEU A 76 3.71 -1.71 -7.48
C LEU A 76 3.03 -2.00 -6.13
N ILE A 77 3.02 -1.01 -5.24
CA ILE A 77 2.48 -1.17 -3.90
C ILE A 77 1.29 -0.24 -3.74
N SER A 78 0.11 -0.83 -3.62
CA SER A 78 -1.12 -0.11 -3.36
C SER A 78 -1.30 0.02 -1.85
N CYS A 79 -1.46 1.24 -1.36
CA CYS A 79 -1.48 1.51 0.07
C CYS A 79 -2.89 1.74 0.59
N GLY A 80 -3.17 1.25 1.80
CA GLY A 80 -4.39 1.60 2.52
C GLY A 80 -4.43 3.09 2.83
N GLY A 81 -5.62 3.58 3.20
CA GLY A 81 -5.88 5.02 3.32
C GLY A 81 -4.98 5.78 4.27
N GLY A 82 -4.48 5.15 5.32
CA GLY A 82 -3.61 5.81 6.29
C GLY A 82 -2.14 5.44 6.20
N PHE A 83 -1.78 4.57 5.26
CA PHE A 83 -0.41 4.06 5.15
C PHE A 83 0.61 5.16 4.84
N TYR A 84 0.18 6.26 4.20
CA TYR A 84 1.07 7.36 3.86
C TYR A 84 1.77 7.99 5.09
N LYS A 85 1.26 7.72 6.29
CA LYS A 85 1.81 8.26 7.54
C LYS A 85 3.04 7.53 8.05
N VAL A 86 3.42 6.40 7.43
CA VAL A 86 4.61 5.67 7.89
C VAL A 86 5.86 6.54 7.73
N LYS A 87 6.80 6.35 8.65
CA LYS A 87 7.97 7.24 8.74
C LYS A 87 8.93 7.13 7.56
N ASN A 88 8.97 5.96 6.94
CA ASN A 88 9.93 5.66 5.86
C ASN A 88 9.29 5.57 4.48
N LEU A 89 8.15 6.24 4.26
CA LEU A 89 7.42 6.15 3.01
C LEU A 89 8.29 6.39 1.78
N LYS A 90 9.10 7.44 1.79
CA LYS A 90 9.95 7.81 0.66
C LYS A 90 11.07 6.81 0.38
N LYS A 91 11.43 6.01 1.37
CA LYS A 91 12.44 4.97 1.20
C LYS A 91 11.89 3.72 0.53
N LEU A 92 10.57 3.58 0.46
CA LEU A 92 9.93 2.41 -0.14
C LEU A 92 9.98 2.44 -1.67
N GLY A 93 10.01 3.63 -2.27
CA GLY A 93 10.02 3.81 -3.71
C GLY A 93 9.53 5.19 -4.11
N THR A 94 9.09 5.31 -5.36
CA THR A 94 8.52 6.55 -5.88
C THR A 94 7.06 6.65 -5.44
N VAL A 95 6.72 7.71 -4.71
CA VAL A 95 5.37 7.92 -4.20
C VAL A 95 4.52 8.63 -5.24
N VAL A 96 3.37 8.05 -5.56
CA VAL A 96 2.40 8.62 -6.51
C VAL A 96 1.07 8.81 -5.79
N LEU A 97 0.58 10.03 -5.76
CA LEU A 97 -0.73 10.35 -5.20
C LEU A 97 -1.80 10.14 -6.26
N LEU A 98 -2.73 9.26 -5.96
CA LEU A 98 -3.89 9.01 -6.81
C LEU A 98 -5.09 9.75 -6.21
N ASP A 99 -5.68 10.65 -6.98
CA ASP A 99 -6.85 11.43 -6.54
C ASP A 99 -7.99 11.30 -7.55
N ALA A 100 -9.11 11.96 -7.26
CA ALA A 100 -10.29 11.88 -8.10
C ALA A 100 -10.10 12.48 -9.50
N SER A 101 -9.07 13.28 -9.70
CA SER A 101 -8.77 13.88 -11.01
C SER A 101 -7.79 13.04 -11.83
N PHE A 102 -7.26 11.97 -11.26
CA PHE A 102 -6.31 11.09 -11.94
C PHE A 102 -6.97 10.41 -13.13
N GLU A 103 -6.35 10.50 -14.30
CA GLU A 103 -6.78 9.81 -15.50
C GLU A 103 -5.71 8.82 -15.95
N TRP A 104 -6.15 7.60 -16.17
CA TRP A 104 -5.27 6.54 -16.65
C TRP A 104 -5.33 6.46 -18.16
N ILE A 105 -4.24 6.77 -18.80
CA ILE A 105 -4.15 6.79 -20.26
C ILE A 105 -3.40 5.57 -20.77
#